data_311260de033ec45c9501f79786af26c2
#
_entry.id   311260de033ec45c9501f79786af26c2
#
_cell.length_a   1.000
_cell.length_b   1.000
_cell.length_c   1.000
_cell.angle_alpha   90.00
_cell.angle_beta   90.00
_cell.angle_gamma   90.00
#
_symmetry.space_group_name_H-M   'P 1'
#
loop_
_entity.id
_entity.type
_entity.pdbx_description
1 polymer ?
#
loop_
_entity_poly.entity_id
_entity_poly.type
_entity_poly.pdbx_seq_one_letter_code
_entity_poly.pdbx_strand_id
1 'polypeptide(L)'
;GKSTSVQMITHLENVTEGRIFLKEQDITNAKGKALRDIYRDIQMVFQMPMDSFDPRCTLGDGIGESLRNMGISRDETRKRVEKLLERCGMDREYADRYPHQVSGGQCQRAAIARALAVNPEILICDEATSALDVTVQKQILELLRELKVKEDLSFLFICHDLALVQEFCDKVLVLYQGKVVEYGTPDEIINHPKKDYTRKLVESVL
;
A
#
# COMPACT_ATOMS: atom_id res chain seq x y z
N GLY A 1 -0.87 -7.49 -15.23
CA GLY A 1 -2.28 -7.14 -15.06
C GLY A 1 -2.59 -6.54 -13.70
N LYS A 2 -2.21 -7.20 -12.57
CA LYS A 2 -2.54 -6.68 -11.22
C LYS A 2 -1.86 -5.33 -10.96
N SER A 3 -0.54 -5.27 -11.00
CA SER A 3 0.23 -4.03 -10.77
C SER A 3 -0.11 -2.94 -11.79
N THR A 4 -0.32 -3.29 -13.07
CA THR A 4 -0.77 -2.34 -14.10
C THR A 4 -2.12 -1.69 -13.73
N SER A 5 -3.07 -2.47 -13.21
CA SER A 5 -4.36 -1.92 -12.76
C SER A 5 -4.19 -0.90 -11.64
N VAL A 6 -3.30 -1.19 -10.68
CA VAL A 6 -2.98 -0.27 -9.60
C VAL A 6 -2.26 0.98 -10.11
N GLN A 7 -1.31 0.83 -11.03
CA GLN A 7 -0.63 1.97 -11.65
C GLN A 7 -1.61 2.90 -12.41
N MET A 8 -2.66 2.34 -13.04
CA MET A 8 -3.73 3.15 -13.61
C MET A 8 -4.58 3.86 -12.54
N ILE A 9 -4.92 3.19 -11.43
CA ILE A 9 -5.66 3.80 -10.30
C ILE A 9 -4.86 4.95 -9.68
N THR A 10 -3.55 4.79 -9.56
CA THR A 10 -2.64 5.82 -9.01
C THR A 10 -2.13 6.81 -10.06
N HIS A 11 -2.61 6.78 -11.29
CA HIS A 11 -2.18 7.65 -12.40
C HIS A 11 -0.67 7.59 -12.71
N LEU A 12 0.01 6.51 -12.36
CA LEU A 12 1.38 6.21 -12.80
C LEU A 12 1.38 5.71 -14.25
N GLU A 13 0.27 5.13 -14.69
CA GLU A 13 0.01 4.71 -16.07
C GLU A 13 -1.33 5.27 -16.57
N ASN A 14 -1.40 5.57 -17.87
CA ASN A 14 -2.62 6.09 -18.47
C ASN A 14 -3.65 4.97 -18.71
N VAL A 15 -4.93 5.28 -18.50
CA VAL A 15 -6.04 4.40 -18.85
C VAL A 15 -6.25 4.44 -20.36
N THR A 16 -6.19 3.27 -21.02
CA THR A 16 -6.45 3.16 -22.47
C THR A 16 -7.93 3.17 -22.78
N GLU A 17 -8.72 2.40 -21.98
CA GLU A 17 -10.18 2.29 -22.13
C GLU A 17 -10.83 2.08 -20.76
N GLY A 18 -12.08 2.46 -20.63
CA GLY A 18 -12.84 2.35 -19.39
C GLY A 18 -12.76 3.61 -18.53
N ARG A 19 -13.24 3.50 -17.29
CA ARG A 19 -13.29 4.62 -16.34
C ARG A 19 -12.94 4.14 -14.93
N ILE A 20 -12.33 5.02 -14.16
CA ILE A 20 -12.02 4.83 -12.74
C ILE A 20 -12.82 5.84 -11.94
N PHE A 21 -13.53 5.36 -10.92
CA PHE A 21 -14.30 6.20 -10.02
C PHE A 21 -13.78 6.10 -8.60
N LEU A 22 -13.63 7.24 -7.94
CA LEU A 22 -13.34 7.36 -6.51
C LEU A 22 -14.46 8.18 -5.87
N LYS A 23 -15.19 7.63 -4.90
CA LYS A 23 -16.34 8.31 -4.26
C LYS A 23 -17.34 8.89 -5.29
N GLU A 24 -17.73 8.07 -6.28
CA GLU A 24 -18.62 8.45 -7.39
C GLU A 24 -18.05 9.52 -8.36
N GLN A 25 -16.89 10.07 -8.10
CA GLN A 25 -16.20 11.00 -8.98
C GLN A 25 -15.37 10.24 -10.01
N ASP A 26 -15.55 10.57 -11.30
CA ASP A 26 -14.69 10.05 -12.38
C ASP A 26 -13.29 10.68 -12.26
N ILE A 27 -12.30 9.84 -11.96
CA ILE A 27 -10.92 10.25 -11.80
C ILE A 27 -10.04 9.85 -12.98
N THR A 28 -10.58 9.23 -14.01
CA THR A 28 -9.85 8.59 -15.13
C THR A 28 -8.79 9.50 -15.76
N ASN A 29 -9.11 10.78 -15.96
CA ASN A 29 -8.22 11.75 -16.60
C ASN A 29 -7.86 12.92 -15.67
N ALA A 30 -7.86 12.70 -14.36
CA ALA A 30 -7.59 13.75 -13.38
C ALA A 30 -6.20 14.35 -13.57
N LYS A 31 -6.09 15.70 -13.48
CA LYS A 31 -4.84 16.45 -13.63
C LYS A 31 -4.78 17.61 -12.62
N GLY A 32 -3.61 18.14 -12.41
CA GLY A 32 -3.42 19.35 -11.62
C GLY A 32 -3.92 19.21 -10.18
N LYS A 33 -4.89 20.03 -9.77
CA LYS A 33 -5.43 20.01 -8.41
C LYS A 33 -6.17 18.71 -8.11
N ALA A 34 -7.03 18.24 -9.02
CA ALA A 34 -7.79 17.01 -8.85
C ALA A 34 -6.86 15.79 -8.63
N LEU A 35 -5.75 15.69 -9.37
CA LEU A 35 -4.76 14.64 -9.18
C LEU A 35 -4.07 14.73 -7.81
N ARG A 36 -3.78 15.94 -7.33
CA ARG A 36 -3.22 16.12 -5.98
C ARG A 36 -4.19 15.69 -4.87
N ASP A 37 -5.48 15.96 -5.06
CA ASP A 37 -6.51 15.53 -4.12
C ASP A 37 -6.61 13.99 -4.10
N ILE A 38 -6.53 13.32 -5.27
CA ILE A 38 -6.46 11.85 -5.36
C ILE A 38 -5.24 11.31 -4.62
N TYR A 39 -4.06 11.93 -4.77
CA TYR A 39 -2.84 11.51 -4.06
C TYR A 39 -2.90 11.75 -2.55
N ARG A 40 -3.83 12.55 -2.05
CA ARG A 40 -4.11 12.62 -0.61
C ARG A 40 -4.99 11.48 -0.14
N ASP A 41 -5.98 11.10 -0.95
CA ASP A 41 -6.94 10.05 -0.61
C ASP A 41 -6.37 8.64 -0.82
N ILE A 42 -5.51 8.46 -1.83
CA ILE A 42 -4.91 7.18 -2.20
C ILE A 42 -3.40 7.25 -2.07
N GLN A 43 -2.83 6.37 -1.26
CA GLN A 43 -1.39 6.20 -1.13
C GLN A 43 -0.97 4.77 -1.47
N MET A 44 0.31 4.57 -1.80
CA MET A 44 0.83 3.28 -2.23
C MET A 44 2.11 2.93 -1.49
N VAL A 45 2.19 1.68 -1.04
CA VAL A 45 3.40 1.05 -0.52
C VAL A 45 3.89 0.05 -1.57
N PHE A 46 5.12 0.27 -2.04
CA PHE A 46 5.73 -0.51 -3.11
C PHE A 46 6.40 -1.78 -2.58
N GLN A 47 6.62 -2.73 -3.47
CA GLN A 47 7.27 -4.01 -3.20
C GLN A 47 8.71 -3.85 -2.66
N MET A 48 9.47 -2.90 -3.20
CA MET A 48 10.86 -2.64 -2.81
C MET A 48 10.94 -1.33 -2.01
N PRO A 49 10.84 -1.39 -0.66
CA PRO A 49 10.79 -0.17 0.16
C PRO A 49 12.06 0.67 0.07
N MET A 50 13.23 0.03 -0.09
CA MET A 50 14.51 0.72 -0.21
C MET A 50 14.56 1.62 -1.45
N ASP A 51 14.00 1.18 -2.58
CA ASP A 51 14.01 1.91 -3.85
C ASP A 51 13.01 3.08 -3.84
N SER A 52 12.12 3.10 -2.84
CA SER A 52 11.11 4.15 -2.70
C SER A 52 11.60 5.39 -1.95
N PHE A 53 12.82 5.36 -1.39
CA PHE A 53 13.45 6.49 -0.73
C PHE A 53 14.69 6.96 -1.51
N ASP A 54 14.93 8.28 -1.55
CA ASP A 54 16.21 8.81 -2.05
C ASP A 54 17.33 8.42 -1.07
N PRO A 55 18.36 7.67 -1.50
CA PRO A 55 19.43 7.20 -0.62
C PRO A 55 20.28 8.34 -0.02
N ARG A 56 20.17 9.56 -0.56
CA ARG A 56 20.86 10.76 -0.10
C ARG A 56 20.11 11.54 0.97
N CYS A 57 18.85 11.18 1.20
CA CYS A 57 17.97 11.81 2.18
C CYS A 57 17.73 10.87 3.38
N THR A 58 17.43 11.45 4.53
CA THR A 58 17.02 10.66 5.70
C THR A 58 15.62 10.09 5.52
N LEU A 59 15.27 9.06 6.30
CA LEU A 59 13.90 8.54 6.32
C LEU A 59 12.90 9.62 6.72
N GLY A 60 13.29 10.49 7.67
CA GLY A 60 12.46 11.63 8.10
C GLY A 60 12.22 12.63 6.98
N ASP A 61 13.21 12.87 6.13
CA ASP A 61 13.04 13.73 4.96
C ASP A 61 12.06 13.12 3.96
N GLY A 62 12.17 11.82 3.68
CA GLY A 62 11.26 11.12 2.78
C GLY A 62 9.82 11.06 3.31
N ILE A 63 9.64 10.73 4.60
CA ILE A 63 8.31 10.68 5.23
C ILE A 63 7.68 12.08 5.28
N GLY A 64 8.47 13.12 5.58
CA GLY A 64 7.99 14.48 5.73
C GLY A 64 7.83 15.28 4.43
N GLU A 65 8.19 14.71 3.28
CA GLU A 65 8.17 15.42 2.00
C GLU A 65 6.77 15.90 1.64
N SER A 66 5.78 15.03 1.70
CA SER A 66 4.38 15.37 1.41
C SER A 66 3.84 16.44 2.35
N LEU A 67 4.19 16.40 3.63
CA LEU A 67 3.80 17.41 4.62
C LEU A 67 4.39 18.77 4.29
N ARG A 68 5.67 18.83 3.92
CA ARG A 68 6.32 20.08 3.48
C ARG A 68 5.69 20.62 2.20
N ASN A 69 5.36 19.78 1.26
CA ASN A 69 4.65 20.16 0.02
C ASN A 69 3.25 20.73 0.29
N MET A 70 2.64 20.36 1.42
CA MET A 70 1.38 20.95 1.91
C MET A 70 1.59 22.27 2.68
N GLY A 71 2.84 22.79 2.78
CA GLY A 71 3.15 24.04 3.45
C GLY A 71 3.33 23.93 4.97
N ILE A 72 3.44 22.72 5.51
CA ILE A 72 3.68 22.50 6.94
C ILE A 72 5.13 22.90 7.28
N SER A 73 5.32 23.63 8.36
CA SER A 73 6.64 24.09 8.80
C SER A 73 7.58 22.90 9.10
N ARG A 74 8.89 23.13 9.05
CA ARG A 74 9.89 22.07 9.32
C ARG A 74 9.74 21.48 10.73
N ASP A 75 9.52 22.30 11.74
CA ASP A 75 9.41 21.85 13.13
C ASP A 75 8.15 21.01 13.34
N GLU A 76 7.03 21.41 12.76
CA GLU A 76 5.79 20.64 12.82
C GLU A 76 5.88 19.36 11.98
N THR A 77 6.53 19.41 10.81
CA THR A 77 6.80 18.22 10.01
C THR A 77 7.63 17.20 10.80
N ARG A 78 8.70 17.64 11.48
CA ARG A 78 9.53 16.77 12.31
C ARG A 78 8.72 16.05 13.39
N LYS A 79 7.89 16.78 14.13
CA LYS A 79 7.02 16.22 15.17
C LYS A 79 6.03 15.19 14.61
N ARG A 80 5.46 15.45 13.43
CA ARG A 80 4.54 14.51 12.78
C ARG A 80 5.26 13.26 12.29
N VAL A 81 6.44 13.40 11.70
CA VAL A 81 7.28 12.28 11.28
C VAL A 81 7.62 11.37 12.44
N GLU A 82 8.05 11.92 13.57
CA GLU A 82 8.36 11.16 14.79
C GLU A 82 7.15 10.35 15.28
N LYS A 83 5.97 10.97 15.33
CA LYS A 83 4.72 10.29 15.69
C LYS A 83 4.34 9.20 14.68
N LEU A 84 4.54 9.43 13.39
CA LEU A 84 4.27 8.44 12.34
C LEU A 84 5.19 7.21 12.47
N LEU A 85 6.47 7.42 12.77
CA LEU A 85 7.41 6.34 13.05
C LEU A 85 6.98 5.54 14.29
N GLU A 86 6.64 6.20 15.39
CA GLU A 86 6.14 5.53 16.60
C GLU A 86 4.86 4.72 16.32
N ARG A 87 3.91 5.25 15.54
CA ARG A 87 2.71 4.53 15.08
C ARG A 87 3.03 3.27 14.27
N CYS A 88 4.14 3.30 13.53
CA CYS A 88 4.62 2.16 12.76
C CYS A 88 5.57 1.24 13.56
N GLY A 89 5.66 1.42 14.89
CA GLY A 89 6.49 0.61 15.78
C GLY A 89 7.98 0.83 15.58
N MET A 90 8.37 2.07 15.29
CA MET A 90 9.76 2.50 15.15
C MET A 90 10.06 3.63 16.13
N ASP A 91 11.29 3.67 16.66
CA ASP A 91 11.74 4.79 17.49
C ASP A 91 11.86 6.06 16.66
N ARG A 92 11.59 7.21 17.28
CA ARG A 92 11.67 8.53 16.63
C ARG A 92 13.05 8.84 16.03
N GLU A 93 14.11 8.27 16.58
CA GLU A 93 15.49 8.45 16.13
C GLU A 93 15.72 7.92 14.71
N TYR A 94 14.88 6.99 14.22
CA TYR A 94 14.94 6.52 12.84
C TYR A 94 14.68 7.63 11.81
N ALA A 95 14.09 8.74 12.21
CA ALA A 95 13.95 9.90 11.33
C ALA A 95 15.29 10.43 10.80
N ASP A 96 16.38 10.27 11.56
CA ASP A 96 17.72 10.74 11.20
C ASP A 96 18.57 9.68 10.49
N ARG A 97 18.04 8.45 10.31
CA ARG A 97 18.72 7.37 9.60
C ARG A 97 18.50 7.49 8.09
N TYR A 98 19.52 7.06 7.36
CA TYR A 98 19.42 6.89 5.90
C TYR A 98 18.86 5.51 5.55
N PRO A 99 18.26 5.32 4.35
CA PRO A 99 17.71 4.04 3.93
C PRO A 99 18.71 2.86 4.06
N HIS A 100 19.97 3.06 3.73
CA HIS A 100 21.02 2.05 3.81
C HIS A 100 21.47 1.69 5.24
N GLN A 101 21.00 2.42 6.25
CA GLN A 101 21.33 2.20 7.67
C GLN A 101 20.25 1.39 8.42
N VAL A 102 19.22 0.95 7.73
CA VAL A 102 18.08 0.24 8.32
C VAL A 102 17.86 -1.11 7.64
N SER A 103 17.22 -2.04 8.35
CA SER A 103 16.80 -3.31 7.75
C SER A 103 15.65 -3.14 6.75
N GLY A 104 15.41 -4.15 5.90
CA GLY A 104 14.29 -4.15 4.96
C GLY A 104 12.94 -3.95 5.65
N GLY A 105 12.70 -4.62 6.78
CA GLY A 105 11.47 -4.46 7.56
C GLY A 105 11.32 -3.08 8.20
N GLN A 106 12.42 -2.48 8.66
CA GLN A 106 12.42 -1.10 9.16
C GLN A 106 12.14 -0.10 8.03
N CYS A 107 12.74 -0.30 6.86
CA CYS A 107 12.48 0.52 5.68
C CYS A 107 11.01 0.39 5.24
N GLN A 108 10.43 -0.82 5.31
CA GLN A 108 9.02 -1.05 5.01
C GLN A 108 8.09 -0.29 5.97
N ARG A 109 8.38 -0.32 7.28
CA ARG A 109 7.65 0.46 8.30
C ARG A 109 7.75 1.96 8.02
N ALA A 110 8.91 2.45 7.64
CA ALA A 110 9.11 3.84 7.23
C ALA A 110 8.32 4.19 5.95
N ALA A 111 8.23 3.29 4.97
CA ALA A 111 7.41 3.47 3.77
C ALA A 111 5.92 3.52 4.09
N ILE A 112 5.45 2.69 5.04
CA ILE A 112 4.07 2.77 5.56
C ILE A 112 3.87 4.12 6.27
N ALA A 113 4.79 4.55 7.15
CA ALA A 113 4.72 5.84 7.82
C ALA A 113 4.64 7.01 6.82
N ARG A 114 5.39 6.94 5.71
CA ARG A 114 5.33 7.93 4.63
C ARG A 114 3.96 7.97 3.96
N ALA A 115 3.40 6.81 3.65
CA ALA A 115 2.08 6.72 3.05
C ALA A 115 0.98 7.28 3.97
N LEU A 116 1.10 7.07 5.29
CA LEU A 116 0.16 7.59 6.28
C LEU A 116 0.29 9.11 6.54
N ALA A 117 1.37 9.76 6.07
CA ALA A 117 1.65 11.16 6.40
C ALA A 117 0.54 12.13 5.97
N VAL A 118 -0.19 11.81 4.91
CA VAL A 118 -1.29 12.63 4.39
C VAL A 118 -2.68 12.21 4.88
N ASN A 119 -2.74 11.23 5.79
CA ASN A 119 -3.98 10.59 6.28
C ASN A 119 -4.86 10.11 5.12
N PRO A 120 -4.38 9.14 4.32
CA PRO A 120 -5.12 8.62 3.18
C PRO A 120 -6.36 7.83 3.64
N GLU A 121 -7.34 7.68 2.76
CA GLU A 121 -8.48 6.79 2.98
C GLU A 121 -8.24 5.38 2.41
N ILE A 122 -7.37 5.29 1.39
CA ILE A 122 -7.04 4.03 0.72
C ILE A 122 -5.52 3.85 0.71
N LEU A 123 -5.07 2.70 1.21
CA LEU A 123 -3.69 2.27 1.11
C LEU A 123 -3.57 1.08 0.18
N ILE A 124 -2.84 1.28 -0.90
CA ILE A 124 -2.53 0.22 -1.86
C ILE A 124 -1.22 -0.44 -1.45
N CYS A 125 -1.25 -1.76 -1.31
CA CYS A 125 -0.09 -2.59 -0.99
C CYS A 125 0.20 -3.50 -2.19
N ASP A 126 1.19 -3.12 -3.02
CA ASP A 126 1.61 -3.94 -4.16
C ASP A 126 2.76 -4.83 -3.73
N GLU A 127 2.44 -6.09 -3.41
CA GLU A 127 3.38 -7.10 -2.90
C GLU A 127 4.25 -6.60 -1.74
N ALA A 128 3.70 -5.73 -0.90
CA ALA A 128 4.42 -4.96 0.12
C ALA A 128 5.14 -5.81 1.20
N THR A 129 4.96 -7.13 1.18
CA THR A 129 5.60 -8.05 2.14
C THR A 129 6.41 -9.16 1.48
N SER A 130 6.36 -9.30 0.14
CA SER A 130 6.95 -10.45 -0.57
C SER A 130 8.48 -10.53 -0.50
N ALA A 131 9.16 -9.40 -0.30
CA ALA A 131 10.62 -9.31 -0.20
C ALA A 131 11.15 -9.48 1.24
N LEU A 132 10.28 -9.74 2.22
CA LEU A 132 10.62 -9.83 3.63
C LEU A 132 10.63 -11.29 4.10
N ASP A 133 11.41 -11.58 5.13
CA ASP A 133 11.33 -12.87 5.81
C ASP A 133 9.96 -13.05 6.51
N VAL A 134 9.57 -14.31 6.76
CA VAL A 134 8.25 -14.66 7.27
C VAL A 134 7.91 -13.98 8.60
N THR A 135 8.92 -13.81 9.47
CA THR A 135 8.71 -13.19 10.78
C THR A 135 8.41 -11.70 10.65
N VAL A 136 9.18 -11.00 9.83
CA VAL A 136 8.98 -9.57 9.55
C VAL A 136 7.68 -9.35 8.78
N GLN A 137 7.36 -10.25 7.82
CA GLN A 137 6.08 -10.20 7.11
C GLN A 137 4.89 -10.23 8.08
N LYS A 138 4.88 -11.16 9.04
CA LYS A 138 3.81 -11.22 10.07
C LYS A 138 3.70 -9.93 10.86
N GLN A 139 4.83 -9.36 11.29
CA GLN A 139 4.85 -8.11 12.04
C GLN A 139 4.30 -6.92 11.23
N ILE A 140 4.60 -6.87 9.93
CA ILE A 140 4.03 -5.84 9.04
C ILE A 140 2.52 -6.02 8.86
N LEU A 141 2.05 -7.26 8.73
CA LEU A 141 0.62 -7.54 8.60
C LEU A 141 -0.15 -7.21 9.88
N GLU A 142 0.42 -7.48 11.05
CA GLU A 142 -0.16 -7.05 12.33
C GLU A 142 -0.27 -5.53 12.42
N LEU A 143 0.78 -4.80 12.04
CA LEU A 143 0.76 -3.35 11.96
C LEU A 143 -0.35 -2.84 11.03
N LEU A 144 -0.46 -3.38 9.81
CA LEU A 144 -1.49 -2.98 8.84
C LEU A 144 -2.91 -3.31 9.36
N ARG A 145 -3.07 -4.41 10.10
CA ARG A 145 -4.35 -4.78 10.73
C ARG A 145 -4.74 -3.79 11.82
N GLU A 146 -3.79 -3.40 12.67
CA GLU A 146 -4.03 -2.37 13.67
C GLU A 146 -4.43 -1.03 13.03
N LEU A 147 -3.75 -0.63 11.96
CA LEU A 147 -4.06 0.58 11.22
C LEU A 147 -5.46 0.51 10.57
N LYS A 148 -5.84 -0.64 10.00
CA LYS A 148 -7.19 -0.87 9.44
C LYS A 148 -8.28 -0.56 10.46
N VAL A 149 -8.12 -1.06 11.68
CA VAL A 149 -9.12 -0.91 12.74
C VAL A 149 -9.12 0.49 13.37
N LYS A 150 -7.92 1.05 13.61
CA LYS A 150 -7.79 2.33 14.34
C LYS A 150 -8.11 3.56 13.49
N GLU A 151 -7.95 3.48 12.18
CA GLU A 151 -7.93 4.65 11.29
C GLU A 151 -8.99 4.62 10.18
N ASP A 152 -9.89 3.63 10.21
CA ASP A 152 -10.93 3.44 9.17
C ASP A 152 -10.34 3.41 7.74
N LEU A 153 -9.15 2.79 7.63
CA LEU A 153 -8.36 2.77 6.41
C LEU A 153 -8.77 1.59 5.52
N SER A 154 -9.12 1.88 4.29
CA SER A 154 -9.39 0.84 3.28
C SER A 154 -8.08 0.36 2.65
N PHE A 155 -7.98 -0.95 2.39
CA PHE A 155 -6.80 -1.56 1.79
C PHE A 155 -7.11 -2.19 0.45
N LEU A 156 -6.21 -1.97 -0.52
CA LEU A 156 -6.16 -2.74 -1.76
C LEU A 156 -4.84 -3.52 -1.79
N PHE A 157 -4.93 -4.83 -1.57
CA PHE A 157 -3.77 -5.72 -1.61
C PHE A 157 -3.58 -6.35 -2.98
N ILE A 158 -2.36 -6.29 -3.50
CA ILE A 158 -1.89 -7.19 -4.55
C ILE A 158 -0.97 -8.20 -3.88
N CYS A 159 -1.35 -9.45 -3.90
CA CYS A 159 -0.55 -10.54 -3.35
C CYS A 159 -0.80 -11.85 -4.11
N HIS A 160 0.02 -12.83 -3.83
CA HIS A 160 -0.12 -14.22 -4.29
C HIS A 160 -0.23 -15.21 -3.12
N ASP A 161 -0.21 -14.70 -1.89
CA ASP A 161 -0.34 -15.47 -0.67
C ASP A 161 -1.82 -15.60 -0.26
N LEU A 162 -2.37 -16.80 -0.39
CA LEU A 162 -3.76 -17.11 -0.07
C LEU A 162 -4.05 -17.07 1.44
N ALA A 163 -3.05 -17.38 2.28
CA ALA A 163 -3.20 -17.30 3.73
C ALA A 163 -3.40 -15.84 4.16
N LEU A 164 -2.62 -14.90 3.59
CA LEU A 164 -2.81 -13.48 3.78
C LEU A 164 -4.19 -13.02 3.31
N VAL A 165 -4.62 -13.49 2.12
CA VAL A 165 -5.95 -13.15 1.59
C VAL A 165 -7.05 -13.60 2.54
N GLN A 166 -6.98 -14.83 3.04
CA GLN A 166 -7.97 -15.39 3.95
C GLN A 166 -8.05 -14.63 5.29
N GLU A 167 -6.91 -14.18 5.77
CA GLU A 167 -6.79 -13.57 7.09
C GLU A 167 -7.09 -12.05 7.09
N PHE A 168 -6.81 -11.36 5.98
CA PHE A 168 -6.82 -9.89 5.93
C PHE A 168 -7.93 -9.30 5.05
N CYS A 169 -8.32 -9.98 3.97
CA CYS A 169 -9.20 -9.41 2.96
C CYS A 169 -10.69 -9.71 3.22
N ASP A 170 -11.55 -8.73 2.97
CA ASP A 170 -13.00 -8.90 3.02
C ASP A 170 -13.56 -9.38 1.66
N LYS A 171 -12.89 -9.00 0.56
CA LYS A 171 -13.21 -9.37 -0.83
C LYS A 171 -11.95 -9.70 -1.60
N VAL A 172 -12.09 -10.59 -2.57
CA VAL A 172 -11.03 -11.07 -3.44
C VAL A 172 -11.45 -10.96 -4.90
N LEU A 173 -10.54 -10.46 -5.71
CA LEU A 173 -10.71 -10.38 -7.15
C LEU A 173 -9.57 -11.17 -7.82
N VAL A 174 -9.93 -12.21 -8.56
CA VAL A 174 -8.98 -13.07 -9.28
C VAL A 174 -8.82 -12.53 -10.71
N LEU A 175 -7.59 -12.20 -11.08
CA LEU A 175 -7.23 -11.73 -12.42
C LEU A 175 -6.43 -12.79 -13.17
N TYR A 176 -6.81 -13.02 -14.42
CA TYR A 176 -6.06 -13.89 -15.35
C TYR A 176 -6.03 -13.24 -16.74
N GLN A 177 -4.84 -13.10 -17.32
CA GLN A 177 -4.62 -12.47 -18.62
C GLN A 177 -5.34 -11.12 -18.80
N GLY A 178 -5.30 -10.29 -17.74
CA GLY A 178 -5.93 -8.96 -17.74
C GLY A 178 -7.44 -8.94 -17.56
N LYS A 179 -8.09 -10.09 -17.38
CA LYS A 179 -9.55 -10.20 -17.19
C LYS A 179 -9.88 -10.65 -15.77
N VAL A 180 -10.98 -10.12 -15.25
CA VAL A 180 -11.57 -10.61 -14.00
C VAL A 180 -12.15 -12.00 -14.27
N VAL A 181 -11.63 -12.99 -13.57
CA VAL A 181 -12.09 -14.40 -13.67
C VAL A 181 -13.14 -14.69 -12.63
N GLU A 182 -12.88 -14.24 -11.40
CA GLU A 182 -13.76 -14.50 -10.27
C GLU A 182 -13.68 -13.36 -9.24
N TYR A 183 -14.77 -13.14 -8.52
CA TYR A 183 -14.89 -12.15 -7.45
C TYR A 183 -15.79 -12.71 -6.36
N GLY A 184 -15.38 -12.59 -5.10
CA GLY A 184 -16.13 -13.11 -3.96
C GLY A 184 -15.45 -12.83 -2.62
N THR A 185 -15.93 -13.47 -1.58
CA THR A 185 -15.25 -13.50 -0.27
C THR A 185 -14.03 -14.43 -0.33
N PRO A 186 -13.07 -14.33 0.59
CA PRO A 186 -11.96 -15.30 0.69
C PRO A 186 -12.43 -16.75 0.73
N ASP A 187 -13.48 -17.03 1.51
CA ASP A 187 -14.04 -18.37 1.61
C ASP A 187 -14.59 -18.90 0.28
N GLU A 188 -15.33 -18.07 -0.46
CA GLU A 188 -15.85 -18.44 -1.78
C GLU A 188 -14.74 -18.73 -2.79
N ILE A 189 -13.65 -17.95 -2.75
CA ILE A 189 -12.54 -18.06 -3.71
C ILE A 189 -11.60 -19.23 -3.35
N ILE A 190 -11.34 -19.45 -2.06
CA ILE A 190 -10.36 -20.43 -1.60
C ILE A 190 -11.01 -21.82 -1.43
N ASN A 191 -12.15 -21.88 -0.74
CA ASN A 191 -12.78 -23.15 -0.37
C ASN A 191 -13.83 -23.61 -1.40
N HIS A 192 -14.44 -22.67 -2.13
CA HIS A 192 -15.54 -22.94 -3.07
C HIS A 192 -15.33 -22.28 -4.45
N PRO A 193 -14.14 -22.44 -5.08
CA PRO A 193 -13.84 -21.79 -6.37
C PRO A 193 -14.76 -22.30 -7.48
N LYS A 194 -15.41 -21.39 -8.20
CA LYS A 194 -16.36 -21.70 -9.28
C LYS A 194 -15.68 -21.81 -10.65
N LYS A 195 -14.49 -21.18 -10.80
CA LYS A 195 -13.77 -21.12 -12.07
C LYS A 195 -12.57 -22.07 -12.06
N ASP A 196 -12.32 -22.75 -13.18
CA ASP A 196 -11.22 -23.71 -13.30
C ASP A 196 -9.85 -23.08 -13.05
N TYR A 197 -9.65 -21.82 -13.49
CA TYR A 197 -8.42 -21.10 -13.22
C TYR A 197 -8.22 -20.85 -11.72
N THR A 198 -9.25 -20.40 -11.01
CA THR A 198 -9.20 -20.16 -9.57
C THR A 198 -8.91 -21.45 -8.82
N ARG A 199 -9.54 -22.57 -9.21
CA ARG A 199 -9.31 -23.89 -8.63
C ARG A 199 -7.85 -24.31 -8.77
N LYS A 200 -7.29 -24.22 -9.99
CA LYS A 200 -5.87 -24.52 -10.23
C LYS A 200 -4.93 -23.59 -9.47
N LEU A 201 -5.28 -22.31 -9.33
CA LEU A 201 -4.49 -21.35 -8.57
C LEU A 201 -4.44 -21.75 -7.09
N VAL A 202 -5.57 -22.08 -6.49
CA VAL A 202 -5.66 -22.55 -5.09
C VAL A 202 -4.89 -23.84 -4.88
N GLU A 203 -5.09 -24.85 -5.74
CA GLU A 203 -4.38 -26.14 -5.70
C GLU A 203 -2.86 -26.02 -5.85
N SER A 204 -2.35 -24.95 -6.50
CA SER A 204 -0.92 -24.74 -6.68
C SER A 204 -0.22 -24.08 -5.49
N VAL A 205 -1.00 -23.56 -4.53
CA VAL A 205 -0.47 -22.81 -3.36
C VAL A 205 -0.69 -23.60 -2.05
N LEU A 206 -1.70 -24.48 -2.02
CA LEU A 206 -1.98 -25.37 -0.89
C LEU A 206 -1.30 -26.72 -1.08
#